data_edaf75f44783bb7aa2e93cecac9bbf2b
#
_entry.id   edaf75f44783bb7aa2e93cecac9bbf2b
#
_cell.length_a   1.000
_cell.length_b   1.000
_cell.length_c   1.000
_cell.angle_alpha   90.00
_cell.angle_beta   90.00
_cell.angle_gamma   90.00
#
_symmetry.space_group_name_H-M   'P 1'
#
loop_
_entity.id
_entity.type
_entity.pdbx_description
1 polymer ?
#
loop_
_entity_poly.entity_id
_entity_poly.type
_entity_poly.pdbx_seq_one_letter_code
_entity_poly.pdbx_strand_id
1 'polypeptide(L)'
;SCSRQPCTNSKPNASAFSSQLLEQAETDLPSHQSCRSLNLKLPYFIALYCVLAGLLLRSELTAIVSLFHIFLGVALASLSLSTILKITIFISALGHKPASAAPSNRPQVLPRITILIPLLEEPRILHHLLYHLQRLDYPRTHLEVMLILEDGDVETQTALLATDLPSWCFVITVPKGRVKTKPRALNFAFGFSSGDIIGVLDAEDAPEKDQLLKVANQFAMADPRLVCLQGRLDFYNAHKNWLTRCFALEYAVWF
;
A
#
# COMPACT_ATOMS: atom_id res chain seq x y z
N SER A 1 25.37 -7.60 39.64
CA SER A 1 24.76 -6.42 38.99
C SER A 1 24.91 -6.58 37.48
N CYS A 2 23.92 -7.21 36.85
CA CYS A 2 23.86 -7.36 35.41
C CYS A 2 23.04 -6.18 34.87
N SER A 3 23.71 -5.20 34.29
CA SER A 3 23.07 -4.09 33.60
C SER A 3 22.39 -4.64 32.35
N ARG A 4 21.06 -4.67 32.36
CA ARG A 4 20.25 -4.93 31.16
C ARG A 4 20.48 -3.77 30.19
N GLN A 5 21.28 -3.98 29.17
CA GLN A 5 21.23 -3.14 27.98
C GLN A 5 19.85 -3.36 27.33
N PRO A 6 19.14 -2.30 26.89
CA PRO A 6 17.93 -2.47 26.12
C PRO A 6 18.28 -3.20 24.83
N CYS A 7 17.61 -4.33 24.58
CA CYS A 7 17.70 -5.04 23.32
C CYS A 7 17.15 -4.12 22.22
N THR A 8 18.01 -3.35 21.59
CA THR A 8 17.71 -2.70 20.34
C THR A 8 17.71 -3.81 19.29
N ASN A 9 16.54 -4.34 18.96
CA ASN A 9 16.31 -5.25 17.83
C ASN A 9 16.46 -4.48 16.49
N SER A 10 17.52 -3.69 16.35
CA SER A 10 17.88 -3.06 15.08
C SER A 10 18.81 -4.00 14.33
N LYS A 11 18.48 -4.41 13.11
CA LYS A 11 19.45 -5.04 12.23
C LYS A 11 20.66 -4.11 12.09
N PRO A 12 21.90 -4.63 12.16
CA PRO A 12 23.09 -3.78 12.15
C PRO A 12 23.11 -2.93 10.87
N ASN A 13 23.04 -1.63 11.06
CA ASN A 13 23.30 -0.66 10.01
C ASN A 13 24.80 -0.66 9.71
N ALA A 14 25.26 -1.49 8.82
CA ALA A 14 26.55 -1.27 8.20
C ALA A 14 26.39 0.00 7.36
N SER A 15 26.99 1.10 7.74
CA SER A 15 26.80 2.43 7.15
C SER A 15 27.01 2.46 5.63
N ALA A 16 27.96 1.70 5.10
CA ALA A 16 28.20 1.56 3.66
C ALA A 16 27.08 0.78 2.93
N PHE A 17 26.54 -0.28 3.54
CA PHE A 17 25.44 -1.07 2.97
C PHE A 17 24.15 -0.26 2.95
N SER A 18 23.89 0.52 4.00
CA SER A 18 22.69 1.36 4.06
C SER A 18 22.74 2.52 3.04
N SER A 19 23.91 3.11 2.79
CA SER A 19 24.05 4.15 1.76
C SER A 19 23.84 3.61 0.34
N GLN A 20 24.32 2.41 0.06
CA GLN A 20 24.10 1.75 -1.23
C GLN A 20 22.62 1.40 -1.45
N LEU A 21 21.93 0.87 -0.43
CA LEU A 21 20.50 0.61 -0.51
C LEU A 21 19.67 1.88 -0.67
N LEU A 22 20.08 2.97 -0.03
CA LEU A 22 19.44 4.26 -0.19
C LEU A 22 19.54 4.77 -1.63
N GLU A 23 20.72 4.68 -2.22
CA GLU A 23 20.95 5.05 -3.60
C GLU A 23 20.13 4.18 -4.57
N GLN A 24 20.12 2.86 -4.36
CA GLN A 24 19.27 1.95 -5.13
C GLN A 24 17.79 2.30 -5.00
N ALA A 25 17.27 2.51 -3.79
CA ALA A 25 15.88 2.89 -3.57
C ALA A 25 15.46 4.20 -4.25
N GLU A 26 16.42 5.07 -4.55
CA GLU A 26 16.20 6.34 -5.24
C GLU A 26 16.40 6.26 -6.76
N THR A 27 17.22 5.33 -7.26
CA THR A 27 17.68 5.29 -8.67
C THR A 27 17.17 4.11 -9.49
N ASP A 28 16.68 3.04 -8.87
CA ASP A 28 16.33 1.78 -9.55
C ASP A 28 15.23 1.91 -10.62
N LEU A 29 14.44 2.97 -10.61
CA LEU A 29 13.45 3.23 -11.64
C LEU A 29 13.98 4.24 -12.67
N PRO A 30 14.09 3.84 -13.95
CA PRO A 30 14.37 4.77 -15.04
C PRO A 30 13.41 5.97 -14.99
N SER A 31 13.89 7.15 -15.31
CA SER A 31 13.13 8.40 -15.22
C SER A 31 11.80 8.37 -16.00
N HIS A 32 11.75 7.60 -17.10
CA HIS A 32 10.53 7.44 -17.92
C HIS A 32 9.47 6.50 -17.28
N GLN A 33 9.85 5.69 -16.28
CA GLN A 33 8.94 4.82 -15.53
C GLN A 33 8.57 5.41 -14.16
N SER A 34 9.13 6.58 -13.82
CA SER A 34 8.91 7.23 -12.55
C SER A 34 7.93 8.40 -12.69
N CYS A 35 6.87 8.40 -11.88
CA CYS A 35 5.96 9.56 -11.77
C CYS A 35 6.59 10.76 -11.03
N ARG A 36 7.86 10.70 -10.61
CA ARG A 36 8.56 11.77 -9.88
C ARG A 36 8.83 13.02 -10.74
N SER A 37 8.91 12.86 -12.04
CA SER A 37 9.01 13.96 -13.00
C SER A 37 7.88 13.80 -14.01
N LEU A 38 6.70 14.30 -13.65
CA LEU A 38 5.70 14.65 -14.66
C LEU A 38 6.32 15.75 -15.51
N ASN A 39 6.83 15.37 -16.67
CA ASN A 39 7.21 16.30 -17.70
C ASN A 39 5.91 16.85 -18.33
N LEU A 40 5.11 17.49 -17.46
CA LEU A 40 3.97 18.27 -17.87
C LEU A 40 4.55 19.31 -18.81
N LYS A 41 4.21 19.21 -20.07
CA LYS A 41 4.47 20.25 -21.06
C LYS A 41 3.62 21.46 -20.66
N LEU A 42 3.89 22.00 -19.47
CA LEU A 42 3.20 23.12 -18.84
C LEU A 42 2.96 24.29 -19.83
N PRO A 43 3.94 24.64 -20.71
CA PRO A 43 3.72 25.69 -21.70
C PRO A 43 2.58 25.38 -22.68
N TYR A 44 2.36 24.11 -23.03
CA TYR A 44 1.25 23.74 -23.92
C TYR A 44 -0.11 23.88 -23.21
N PHE A 45 -0.19 23.53 -21.93
CA PHE A 45 -1.41 23.74 -21.14
C PHE A 45 -1.70 25.22 -20.92
N ILE A 46 -0.65 26.03 -20.67
CA ILE A 46 -0.79 27.49 -20.56
C ILE A 46 -1.24 28.07 -21.90
N ALA A 47 -0.62 27.68 -23.01
CA ALA A 47 -1.03 28.13 -24.34
C ALA A 47 -2.48 27.73 -24.67
N LEU A 48 -2.86 26.49 -24.38
CA LEU A 48 -4.25 26.02 -24.55
C LEU A 48 -5.22 26.83 -23.68
N TYR A 49 -4.86 27.07 -22.42
CA TYR A 49 -5.67 27.90 -21.52
C TYR A 49 -5.83 29.33 -22.04
N CYS A 50 -4.75 29.97 -22.51
CA CYS A 50 -4.79 31.32 -23.08
C CYS A 50 -5.65 31.38 -24.36
N VAL A 51 -5.57 30.36 -25.23
CA VAL A 51 -6.43 30.26 -26.43
C VAL A 51 -7.89 30.11 -26.03
N LEU A 52 -8.21 29.22 -25.10
CA LEU A 52 -9.57 29.02 -24.61
C LEU A 52 -10.12 30.26 -23.92
N ALA A 53 -9.30 30.92 -23.07
CA ALA A 53 -9.68 32.19 -22.42
C ALA A 53 -9.91 33.30 -23.46
N GLY A 54 -9.07 33.40 -24.49
CA GLY A 54 -9.24 34.35 -25.59
C GLY A 54 -10.52 34.12 -26.40
N LEU A 55 -10.85 32.85 -26.68
CA LEU A 55 -12.09 32.48 -27.34
C LEU A 55 -13.33 32.80 -26.48
N LEU A 56 -13.24 32.55 -25.17
CA LEU A 56 -14.31 32.87 -24.22
C LEU A 56 -14.55 34.38 -24.09
N LEU A 57 -13.47 35.18 -24.06
CA LEU A 57 -13.57 36.64 -23.98
C LEU A 57 -14.16 37.27 -25.26
N ARG A 58 -14.02 36.59 -26.39
CA ARG A 58 -14.51 37.06 -27.69
C ARG A 58 -15.90 36.54 -28.06
N SER A 59 -16.42 35.56 -27.29
CA SER A 59 -17.68 34.91 -27.59
C SER A 59 -18.88 35.62 -26.96
N GLU A 60 -19.95 35.74 -27.73
CA GLU A 60 -21.24 36.15 -27.21
C GLU A 60 -21.75 35.10 -26.18
N LEU A 61 -22.65 35.51 -25.31
CA LEU A 61 -23.26 34.69 -24.24
C LEU A 61 -23.75 33.30 -24.73
N THR A 62 -24.22 33.22 -25.98
CA THR A 62 -24.66 31.98 -26.63
C THR A 62 -23.58 30.93 -26.77
N ALA A 63 -22.32 31.34 -27.05
CA ALA A 63 -21.20 30.42 -27.18
C ALA A 63 -20.79 29.89 -25.80
N ILE A 64 -20.86 30.70 -24.73
CA ILE A 64 -20.59 30.26 -23.35
C ILE A 64 -21.61 29.19 -22.93
N VAL A 65 -22.87 29.42 -23.19
CA VAL A 65 -23.97 28.48 -22.91
C VAL A 65 -23.77 27.18 -23.69
N SER A 66 -23.38 27.27 -24.95
CA SER A 66 -23.11 26.07 -25.80
C SER A 66 -21.90 25.26 -25.27
N LEU A 67 -20.81 25.91 -24.86
CA LEU A 67 -19.66 25.26 -24.26
C LEU A 67 -20.03 24.56 -22.93
N PHE A 68 -20.86 25.20 -22.10
CA PHE A 68 -21.37 24.59 -20.88
C PHE A 68 -22.19 23.33 -21.17
N HIS A 69 -23.07 23.34 -22.17
CA HIS A 69 -23.83 22.14 -22.55
C HIS A 69 -22.95 21.02 -23.09
N ILE A 70 -21.91 21.34 -23.89
CA ILE A 70 -20.94 20.36 -24.36
C ILE A 70 -20.19 19.74 -23.16
N PHE A 71 -19.71 20.59 -22.23
CA PHE A 71 -19.03 20.10 -21.02
C PHE A 71 -19.95 19.21 -20.18
N LEU A 72 -21.19 19.66 -19.96
CA LEU A 72 -22.21 18.87 -19.24
C LEU A 72 -22.49 17.54 -19.95
N GLY A 73 -22.61 17.54 -21.27
CA GLY A 73 -22.79 16.33 -22.08
C GLY A 73 -21.63 15.35 -21.93
N VAL A 74 -20.39 15.82 -21.97
CA VAL A 74 -19.18 14.99 -21.78
C VAL A 74 -19.14 14.43 -20.34
N ALA A 75 -19.45 15.25 -19.34
CA ALA A 75 -19.50 14.81 -17.94
C ALA A 75 -20.58 13.72 -17.73
N LEU A 76 -21.79 13.93 -18.26
CA LEU A 76 -22.85 12.94 -18.17
C LEU A 76 -22.52 11.64 -18.93
N ALA A 77 -21.92 11.73 -20.10
CA ALA A 77 -21.46 10.56 -20.85
C ALA A 77 -20.40 9.76 -20.09
N SER A 78 -19.43 10.46 -19.49
CA SER A 78 -18.38 9.84 -18.65
C SER A 78 -18.97 9.14 -17.42
N LEU A 79 -19.89 9.80 -16.71
CA LEU A 79 -20.60 9.22 -15.56
C LEU A 79 -21.43 8.00 -15.97
N SER A 80 -22.13 8.09 -17.10
CA SER A 80 -22.94 6.98 -17.61
C SER A 80 -22.06 5.79 -17.98
N LEU A 81 -20.95 6.01 -18.68
CA LEU A 81 -19.98 4.97 -19.05
C LEU A 81 -19.40 4.30 -17.80
N SER A 82 -18.98 5.08 -16.81
CA SER A 82 -18.47 4.57 -15.54
C SER A 82 -19.51 3.73 -14.80
N THR A 83 -20.76 4.19 -14.79
CA THR A 83 -21.87 3.47 -14.14
C THR A 83 -22.17 2.15 -14.86
N ILE A 84 -22.23 2.17 -16.19
CA ILE A 84 -22.43 0.96 -17.00
C ILE A 84 -21.31 -0.06 -16.76
N LEU A 85 -20.05 0.41 -16.71
CA LEU A 85 -18.91 -0.44 -16.43
C LEU A 85 -19.03 -1.09 -15.06
N LYS A 86 -19.35 -0.32 -14.01
CA LYS A 86 -19.56 -0.82 -12.65
C LYS A 86 -20.67 -1.86 -12.58
N ILE A 87 -21.81 -1.60 -13.24
CA ILE A 87 -22.93 -2.55 -13.32
C ILE A 87 -22.50 -3.83 -14.05
N THR A 88 -21.77 -3.72 -15.14
CA THR A 88 -21.29 -4.88 -15.90
C THR A 88 -20.35 -5.75 -15.07
N ILE A 89 -19.41 -5.13 -14.35
CA ILE A 89 -18.50 -5.83 -13.42
C ILE A 89 -19.31 -6.52 -12.33
N PHE A 90 -20.28 -5.82 -11.72
CA PHE A 90 -21.13 -6.38 -10.68
C PHE A 90 -21.92 -7.60 -11.16
N ILE A 91 -22.56 -7.52 -12.35
CA ILE A 91 -23.28 -8.66 -12.95
C ILE A 91 -22.32 -9.82 -13.24
N SER A 92 -21.13 -9.55 -13.77
CA SER A 92 -20.11 -10.57 -13.99
C SER A 92 -19.70 -11.25 -12.68
N ALA A 93 -19.54 -10.48 -11.60
CA ALA A 93 -19.17 -11.00 -10.29
C ALA A 93 -20.23 -11.93 -9.68
N LEU A 94 -21.53 -11.68 -9.95
CA LEU A 94 -22.62 -12.55 -9.48
C LEU A 94 -22.54 -13.98 -10.05
N GLY A 95 -21.95 -14.14 -11.24
CA GLY A 95 -21.75 -15.45 -11.88
C GLY A 95 -20.47 -16.17 -11.45
N HIS A 96 -19.54 -15.48 -10.80
CA HIS A 96 -18.27 -16.05 -10.35
C HIS A 96 -18.45 -16.66 -8.96
N LYS A 97 -18.27 -17.98 -8.85
CA LYS A 97 -18.09 -18.60 -7.54
C LYS A 97 -16.78 -18.07 -6.96
N PRO A 98 -16.78 -17.62 -5.70
CA PRO A 98 -15.52 -17.25 -5.05
C PRO A 98 -14.56 -18.43 -5.22
N ALA A 99 -13.34 -18.15 -5.65
CA ALA A 99 -12.30 -19.17 -5.71
C ALA A 99 -12.31 -19.90 -4.37
N SER A 100 -12.48 -21.23 -4.41
CA SER A 100 -12.54 -22.05 -3.21
C SER A 100 -11.34 -21.67 -2.35
N ALA A 101 -11.59 -21.29 -1.11
CA ALA A 101 -10.52 -21.02 -0.18
C ALA A 101 -9.53 -22.19 -0.26
N ALA A 102 -8.26 -21.89 -0.52
CA ALA A 102 -7.23 -22.92 -0.57
C ALA A 102 -7.39 -23.80 0.67
N PRO A 103 -7.34 -25.14 0.53
CA PRO A 103 -7.51 -26.03 1.65
C PRO A 103 -6.56 -25.61 2.78
N SER A 104 -7.09 -25.55 4.00
CA SER A 104 -6.35 -25.07 5.18
C SER A 104 -5.25 -26.06 5.63
N ASN A 105 -4.89 -27.02 4.78
CA ASN A 105 -3.78 -27.92 5.04
C ASN A 105 -2.49 -27.10 5.07
N ARG A 106 -1.78 -27.15 6.19
CA ARG A 106 -0.46 -26.52 6.30
C ARG A 106 0.45 -27.08 5.21
N PRO A 107 1.18 -26.24 4.45
CA PRO A 107 2.17 -26.72 3.50
C PRO A 107 3.19 -27.60 4.25
N GLN A 108 3.73 -28.60 3.57
CA GLN A 108 4.75 -29.49 4.17
C GLN A 108 6.00 -28.70 4.62
N VAL A 109 6.33 -27.63 3.91
CA VAL A 109 7.41 -26.69 4.23
C VAL A 109 6.82 -25.30 4.26
N LEU A 110 6.92 -24.65 5.41
CA LEU A 110 6.46 -23.26 5.55
C LEU A 110 7.55 -22.31 5.08
N PRO A 111 7.28 -21.41 4.11
CA PRO A 111 8.24 -20.41 3.69
C PRO A 111 8.47 -19.38 4.81
N ARG A 112 9.59 -18.70 4.77
CA ARG A 112 9.85 -17.55 5.60
C ARG A 112 9.14 -16.34 5.00
N ILE A 113 8.33 -15.62 5.80
CA ILE A 113 7.60 -14.44 5.35
C ILE A 113 8.14 -13.21 6.06
N THR A 114 8.51 -12.19 5.28
CA THR A 114 8.82 -10.85 5.80
C THR A 114 7.66 -9.92 5.48
N ILE A 115 7.12 -9.25 6.50
CA ILE A 115 6.07 -8.23 6.34
C ILE A 115 6.70 -6.85 6.50
N LEU A 116 6.53 -6.00 5.52
CA LEU A 116 6.99 -4.62 5.50
C LEU A 116 5.82 -3.70 5.86
N ILE A 117 5.96 -2.89 6.90
CA ILE A 117 4.92 -1.98 7.38
C ILE A 117 5.52 -0.57 7.50
N PRO A 118 5.27 0.31 6.54
CA PRO A 118 5.69 1.70 6.63
C PRO A 118 4.82 2.46 7.63
N LEU A 119 5.48 3.21 8.52
CA LEU A 119 4.87 4.07 9.52
C LEU A 119 5.30 5.51 9.25
N LEU A 120 4.37 6.44 9.24
CA LEU A 120 4.67 7.87 9.09
C LEU A 120 3.72 8.70 9.93
N GLU A 121 4.24 9.30 11.01
CA GLU A 121 3.48 10.14 11.93
C GLU A 121 2.25 9.44 12.57
N GLU A 122 2.41 8.14 12.88
CA GLU A 122 1.32 7.27 13.33
C GLU A 122 1.57 6.62 14.71
N PRO A 123 1.90 7.40 15.75
CA PRO A 123 2.21 6.82 17.07
C PRO A 123 1.02 6.10 17.71
N ARG A 124 -0.22 6.49 17.37
CA ARG A 124 -1.45 5.95 17.99
C ARG A 124 -1.86 4.59 17.46
N ILE A 125 -1.43 4.23 16.25
CA ILE A 125 -1.85 2.98 15.60
C ILE A 125 -1.08 1.76 16.12
N LEU A 126 0.08 1.94 16.75
CA LEU A 126 1.00 0.87 17.12
C LEU A 126 0.37 -0.23 17.98
N HIS A 127 -0.43 0.13 18.97
CA HIS A 127 -1.11 -0.87 19.81
C HIS A 127 -2.09 -1.73 19.01
N HIS A 128 -2.84 -1.11 18.12
CA HIS A 128 -3.80 -1.80 17.27
C HIS A 128 -3.07 -2.72 16.28
N LEU A 129 -2.04 -2.21 15.62
CA LEU A 129 -1.20 -2.97 14.70
C LEU A 129 -0.59 -4.20 15.39
N LEU A 130 0.09 -4.03 16.52
CA LEU A 130 0.72 -5.13 17.26
C LEU A 130 -0.31 -6.17 17.74
N TYR A 131 -1.49 -5.73 18.17
CA TYR A 131 -2.58 -6.63 18.53
C TYR A 131 -2.96 -7.55 17.37
N HIS A 132 -3.11 -7.03 16.15
CA HIS A 132 -3.44 -7.83 14.98
C HIS A 132 -2.30 -8.73 14.55
N LEU A 133 -1.07 -8.24 14.55
CA LEU A 133 0.13 -9.03 14.19
C LEU A 133 0.37 -10.19 15.16
N GLN A 134 0.14 -10.00 16.47
CA GLN A 134 0.27 -11.07 17.46
C GLN A 134 -0.76 -12.18 17.28
N ARG A 135 -1.89 -11.92 16.65
CA ARG A 135 -2.96 -12.89 16.40
C ARG A 135 -2.77 -13.70 15.13
N LEU A 136 -1.80 -13.38 14.29
CA LEU A 136 -1.50 -14.16 13.10
C LEU A 136 -1.10 -15.58 13.47
N ASP A 137 -1.76 -16.57 12.88
CA ASP A 137 -1.45 -18.00 13.02
C ASP A 137 -0.34 -18.38 12.04
N TYR A 138 0.89 -17.99 12.40
CA TYR A 138 2.09 -18.35 11.64
C TYR A 138 3.27 -18.58 12.60
N PRO A 139 4.13 -19.58 12.37
CA PRO A 139 5.27 -19.83 13.25
C PRO A 139 6.20 -18.62 13.34
N ARG A 140 6.46 -18.15 14.54
CA ARG A 140 7.26 -16.94 14.79
C ARG A 140 8.71 -17.08 14.30
N THR A 141 9.21 -18.31 14.19
CA THR A 141 10.53 -18.61 13.61
C THR A 141 10.59 -18.38 12.09
N HIS A 142 9.44 -18.35 11.42
CA HIS A 142 9.28 -18.14 9.98
C HIS A 142 8.63 -16.79 9.65
N LEU A 143 8.40 -15.95 10.66
CA LEU A 143 7.79 -14.62 10.50
C LEU A 143 8.80 -13.55 10.88
N GLU A 144 8.97 -12.59 10.01
CA GLU A 144 9.75 -11.37 10.23
C GLU A 144 8.84 -10.18 9.92
N VAL A 145 8.72 -9.23 10.84
CA VAL A 145 7.98 -7.99 10.61
C VAL A 145 8.93 -6.82 10.71
N MET A 146 8.95 -5.98 9.71
CA MET A 146 9.77 -4.77 9.66
C MET A 146 8.87 -3.53 9.76
N LEU A 147 8.95 -2.83 10.88
CA LEU A 147 8.33 -1.53 11.09
C LEU A 147 9.28 -0.47 10.53
N ILE A 148 8.85 0.21 9.48
CA ILE A 148 9.71 1.09 8.69
C ILE A 148 9.37 2.54 9.03
N LEU A 149 10.35 3.27 9.57
CA LEU A 149 10.21 4.67 9.96
C LEU A 149 11.07 5.57 9.09
N GLU A 150 10.62 6.78 8.82
CA GLU A 150 11.45 7.83 8.25
C GLU A 150 12.30 8.52 9.35
N ASP A 151 13.57 8.79 9.04
CA ASP A 151 14.42 9.56 9.93
C ASP A 151 13.83 10.97 10.14
N GLY A 152 13.59 11.32 11.41
CA GLY A 152 12.94 12.56 11.84
C GLY A 152 11.47 12.43 12.25
N ASP A 153 10.87 11.24 12.19
CA ASP A 153 9.58 10.96 12.84
C ASP A 153 9.78 10.63 14.31
N VAL A 154 10.00 11.67 15.10
CA VAL A 154 10.33 11.56 16.53
C VAL A 154 9.15 11.00 17.33
N GLU A 155 7.93 11.34 16.95
CA GLU A 155 6.73 10.91 17.69
C GLU A 155 6.52 9.40 17.58
N THR A 156 6.55 8.85 16.38
CA THR A 156 6.40 7.40 16.15
C THR A 156 7.60 6.63 16.73
N GLN A 157 8.82 7.20 16.60
CA GLN A 157 10.02 6.61 17.17
C GLN A 157 9.94 6.52 18.70
N THR A 158 9.49 7.58 19.36
CA THR A 158 9.32 7.60 20.82
C THR A 158 8.26 6.59 21.27
N ALA A 159 7.16 6.50 20.57
CA ALA A 159 6.11 5.52 20.86
C ALA A 159 6.60 4.08 20.69
N LEU A 160 7.41 3.79 19.67
CA LEU A 160 8.03 2.48 19.48
C LEU A 160 9.02 2.12 20.57
N LEU A 161 9.85 3.07 21.01
CA LEU A 161 10.80 2.86 22.12
C LEU A 161 10.09 2.58 23.45
N ALA A 162 8.89 3.11 23.64
CA ALA A 162 8.06 2.86 24.81
C ALA A 162 7.27 1.55 24.73
N THR A 163 7.29 0.88 23.56
CA THR A 163 6.52 -0.33 23.31
C THR A 163 7.40 -1.56 23.38
N ASP A 164 6.96 -2.60 24.10
CA ASP A 164 7.67 -3.88 24.14
C ASP A 164 7.40 -4.67 22.84
N LEU A 165 8.37 -4.60 21.93
CA LEU A 165 8.25 -5.27 20.62
C LEU A 165 8.62 -6.75 20.72
N PRO A 166 7.82 -7.65 20.11
CA PRO A 166 8.16 -9.06 20.01
C PRO A 166 9.49 -9.27 19.27
N SER A 167 10.20 -10.37 19.57
CA SER A 167 11.52 -10.69 19.01
C SER A 167 11.54 -10.89 17.48
N TRP A 168 10.37 -11.10 16.87
CA TRP A 168 10.18 -11.22 15.41
C TRP A 168 9.81 -9.89 14.73
N CYS A 169 9.70 -8.80 15.50
CA CYS A 169 9.50 -7.44 15.00
C CYS A 169 10.81 -6.65 15.03
N PHE A 170 11.15 -6.01 13.93
CA PHE A 170 12.36 -5.20 13.76
C PHE A 170 11.97 -3.79 13.35
N VAL A 171 12.72 -2.81 13.83
CA VAL A 171 12.57 -1.41 13.42
C VAL A 171 13.64 -1.07 12.41
N ILE A 172 13.25 -0.54 11.26
CA ILE A 172 14.15 -0.06 10.20
C ILE A 172 13.95 1.44 10.05
N THR A 173 14.97 2.22 10.33
CA THR A 173 14.94 3.67 10.14
C THR A 173 15.52 4.00 8.77
N VAL A 174 14.71 4.63 7.93
CA VAL A 174 15.09 5.07 6.58
C VAL A 174 15.79 6.43 6.71
N PRO A 175 17.04 6.56 6.27
CA PRO A 175 17.76 7.83 6.35
C PRO A 175 17.07 8.94 5.56
N LYS A 176 17.31 10.19 5.96
CA LYS A 176 16.81 11.36 5.22
C LYS A 176 17.26 11.29 3.77
N GLY A 177 16.31 11.47 2.87
CA GLY A 177 16.55 11.47 1.45
C GLY A 177 15.87 12.63 0.75
N ARG A 178 16.04 12.69 -0.56
CA ARG A 178 15.51 13.75 -1.41
C ARG A 178 13.97 13.81 -1.37
N VAL A 179 13.32 12.67 -1.22
CA VAL A 179 11.85 12.55 -1.20
C VAL A 179 11.43 11.58 -0.10
N LYS A 180 10.45 11.95 0.69
CA LYS A 180 9.80 11.04 1.65
C LYS A 180 8.59 10.42 0.95
N THR A 181 8.69 9.15 0.58
CA THR A 181 7.58 8.42 -0.06
C THR A 181 7.55 6.98 0.44
N LYS A 182 6.35 6.42 0.57
CA LYS A 182 6.14 5.03 0.94
C LYS A 182 6.92 4.04 0.06
N PRO A 183 6.94 4.15 -1.29
CA PRO A 183 7.74 3.26 -2.13
C PRO A 183 9.24 3.33 -1.83
N ARG A 184 9.78 4.52 -1.56
CA ARG A 184 11.20 4.67 -1.19
C ARG A 184 11.51 3.94 0.12
N ALA A 185 10.67 4.11 1.12
CA ALA A 185 10.83 3.47 2.41
C ALA A 185 10.75 1.93 2.29
N LEU A 186 9.79 1.42 1.53
CA LEU A 186 9.65 -0.01 1.25
C LEU A 186 10.87 -0.57 0.50
N ASN A 187 11.34 0.11 -0.55
CA ASN A 187 12.52 -0.32 -1.31
C ASN A 187 13.79 -0.35 -0.45
N PHE A 188 13.96 0.63 0.44
CA PHE A 188 15.07 0.63 1.39
C PHE A 188 14.99 -0.56 2.35
N ALA A 189 13.83 -0.80 2.96
CA ALA A 189 13.63 -1.89 3.91
C ALA A 189 13.70 -3.27 3.24
N PHE A 190 13.31 -3.38 1.97
CA PHE A 190 13.38 -4.61 1.19
C PHE A 190 14.80 -5.21 1.17
N GLY A 191 15.84 -4.38 1.09
CA GLY A 191 17.23 -4.82 1.14
C GLY A 191 17.64 -5.52 2.44
N PHE A 192 16.86 -5.36 3.52
CA PHE A 192 17.11 -6.02 4.82
C PHE A 192 16.22 -7.25 5.04
N SER A 193 15.28 -7.52 4.15
CA SER A 193 14.36 -8.64 4.25
C SER A 193 15.08 -9.97 4.04
N SER A 194 14.63 -11.00 4.75
CA SER A 194 15.20 -12.34 4.67
C SER A 194 14.16 -13.42 4.32
N GLY A 195 12.91 -13.01 4.07
CA GLY A 195 11.82 -13.92 3.73
C GLY A 195 11.86 -14.39 2.28
N ASP A 196 11.35 -15.59 2.05
CA ASP A 196 11.08 -16.13 0.71
C ASP A 196 9.90 -15.42 0.06
N ILE A 197 8.96 -14.95 0.90
CA ILE A 197 7.77 -14.18 0.51
C ILE A 197 7.82 -12.83 1.22
N ILE A 198 7.62 -11.78 0.47
CA ILE A 198 7.55 -10.42 1.00
C ILE A 198 6.10 -9.94 0.95
N GLY A 199 5.55 -9.59 2.10
CA GLY A 199 4.24 -8.96 2.23
C GLY A 199 4.38 -7.47 2.54
N VAL A 200 3.43 -6.68 2.09
CA VAL A 200 3.29 -5.27 2.46
C VAL A 200 1.93 -5.08 3.10
N LEU A 201 1.89 -4.51 4.29
CA LEU A 201 0.67 -4.13 4.99
C LEU A 201 0.73 -2.65 5.34
N ASP A 202 -0.41 -2.00 5.39
CA ASP A 202 -0.55 -0.67 5.96
C ASP A 202 -0.68 -0.74 7.48
N ALA A 203 -0.36 0.34 8.17
CA ALA A 203 -0.36 0.36 9.63
C ALA A 203 -1.77 0.12 10.23
N GLU A 204 -2.80 0.53 9.51
CA GLU A 204 -4.21 0.34 9.87
C GLU A 204 -4.78 -1.02 9.48
N ASP A 205 -4.06 -1.84 8.73
CA ASP A 205 -4.56 -3.13 8.27
C ASP A 205 -4.77 -4.11 9.43
N ALA A 206 -5.87 -4.84 9.34
CA ALA A 206 -6.24 -5.91 10.26
C ALA A 206 -6.28 -7.26 9.52
N PRO A 207 -5.12 -7.89 9.28
CA PRO A 207 -5.05 -9.15 8.55
C PRO A 207 -5.82 -10.26 9.27
N GLU A 208 -6.44 -11.16 8.48
CA GLU A 208 -7.06 -12.36 9.04
C GLU A 208 -6.01 -13.25 9.71
N LYS A 209 -6.41 -13.96 10.76
CA LYS A 209 -5.49 -14.80 11.54
C LYS A 209 -4.73 -15.83 10.70
N ASP A 210 -5.39 -16.42 9.73
CA ASP A 210 -4.86 -17.47 8.85
C ASP A 210 -4.35 -16.93 7.50
N GLN A 211 -4.30 -15.61 7.32
CA GLN A 211 -3.93 -14.99 6.05
C GLN A 211 -2.56 -15.45 5.55
N LEU A 212 -1.57 -15.52 6.43
CA LEU A 212 -0.21 -15.94 6.03
C LEU A 212 -0.16 -17.42 5.64
N LEU A 213 -0.95 -18.28 6.29
CA LEU A 213 -1.09 -19.68 5.90
C LEU A 213 -1.77 -19.81 4.52
N LYS A 214 -2.81 -19.01 4.27
CA LYS A 214 -3.47 -18.96 2.96
C LYS A 214 -2.49 -18.53 1.87
N VAL A 215 -1.70 -17.50 2.12
CA VAL A 215 -0.66 -17.01 1.18
C VAL A 215 0.39 -18.09 0.92
N ALA A 216 0.92 -18.72 1.97
CA ALA A 216 1.91 -19.78 1.85
C ALA A 216 1.38 -20.97 1.04
N ASN A 217 0.14 -21.39 1.30
CA ASN A 217 -0.53 -22.45 0.54
C ASN A 217 -0.72 -22.09 -0.93
N GLN A 218 -1.15 -20.84 -1.21
CA GLN A 218 -1.36 -20.39 -2.58
C GLN A 218 -0.06 -20.45 -3.38
N PHE A 219 1.04 -19.94 -2.84
CA PHE A 219 2.34 -20.03 -3.51
C PHE A 219 2.86 -21.47 -3.65
N ALA A 220 2.62 -22.32 -2.64
CA ALA A 220 3.04 -23.72 -2.70
C ALA A 220 2.30 -24.55 -3.77
N MET A 221 1.06 -24.19 -4.08
CA MET A 221 0.21 -24.91 -5.04
C MET A 221 0.16 -24.24 -6.42
N ALA A 222 0.72 -23.05 -6.56
CA ALA A 222 0.58 -22.23 -7.75
C ALA A 222 1.55 -22.65 -8.87
N ASP A 223 1.21 -22.23 -10.09
CA ASP A 223 2.12 -22.24 -11.22
C ASP A 223 3.36 -21.38 -10.89
N PRO A 224 4.58 -21.80 -11.30
CA PRO A 224 5.81 -21.03 -11.10
C PRO A 224 5.79 -19.59 -11.66
N ARG A 225 4.82 -19.28 -12.52
CA ARG A 225 4.61 -17.93 -13.04
C ARG A 225 3.86 -17.00 -12.07
N LEU A 226 3.28 -17.54 -10.99
CA LEU A 226 2.67 -16.72 -9.96
C LEU A 226 3.75 -16.04 -9.13
N VAL A 227 3.89 -14.73 -9.31
CA VAL A 227 4.90 -13.91 -8.63
C VAL A 227 4.32 -12.96 -7.59
N CYS A 228 3.00 -12.74 -7.61
CA CYS A 228 2.33 -11.81 -6.71
C CYS A 228 0.92 -12.29 -6.38
N LEU A 229 0.53 -12.11 -5.12
CA LEU A 229 -0.84 -12.28 -4.64
C LEU A 229 -1.32 -10.94 -4.08
N GLN A 230 -2.48 -10.51 -4.51
CA GLN A 230 -3.15 -9.35 -3.93
C GLN A 230 -4.19 -9.81 -2.91
N GLY A 231 -4.11 -9.25 -1.70
CA GLY A 231 -5.13 -9.45 -0.68
C GLY A 231 -6.44 -8.77 -1.10
N ARG A 232 -7.57 -9.43 -0.82
CA ARG A 232 -8.86 -8.77 -0.94
C ARG A 232 -9.03 -7.78 0.20
N LEU A 233 -9.21 -6.51 -0.14
CA LEU A 233 -9.50 -5.47 0.84
C LEU A 233 -11.00 -5.47 1.19
N ASP A 234 -11.30 -5.48 2.48
CA ASP A 234 -12.66 -5.38 2.99
C ASP A 234 -12.71 -4.44 4.21
N PHE A 235 -13.88 -3.89 4.49
CA PHE A 235 -14.08 -3.02 5.63
C PHE A 235 -14.64 -3.81 6.82
N TYR A 236 -13.89 -3.87 7.93
CA TYR A 236 -14.34 -4.52 9.18
C TYR A 236 -15.61 -3.88 9.76
N ASN A 237 -15.92 -2.63 9.40
CA ASN A 237 -17.06 -1.87 9.88
C ASN A 237 -18.20 -1.72 8.86
N ALA A 238 -18.24 -2.55 7.81
CA ALA A 238 -19.21 -2.48 6.71
C ALA A 238 -20.68 -2.40 7.18
N HIS A 239 -21.00 -2.98 8.33
CA HIS A 239 -22.36 -3.04 8.86
C HIS A 239 -22.74 -1.90 9.81
N LYS A 240 -21.83 -0.96 10.10
CA LYS A 240 -22.03 0.09 11.09
C LYS A 240 -23.12 1.10 10.70
N ASN A 241 -23.16 1.49 9.44
CA ASN A 241 -24.17 2.41 8.89
C ASN A 241 -24.28 2.25 7.37
N TRP A 242 -25.21 2.99 6.74
CA TRP A 242 -25.44 2.91 5.29
C TRP A 242 -24.22 3.38 4.48
N LEU A 243 -23.49 4.40 4.94
CA LEU A 243 -22.32 4.95 4.25
C LEU A 243 -21.17 3.93 4.23
N THR A 244 -20.90 3.26 5.35
CA THR A 244 -19.88 2.19 5.41
C THR A 244 -20.25 1.00 4.53
N ARG A 245 -21.56 0.70 4.35
CA ARG A 245 -22.03 -0.31 3.38
C ARG A 245 -21.75 0.11 1.95
N CYS A 246 -21.98 1.39 1.61
CA CYS A 246 -21.66 1.90 0.28
C CYS A 246 -20.16 1.77 -0.03
N PHE A 247 -19.29 2.13 0.93
CA PHE A 247 -17.84 1.96 0.77
C PHE A 247 -17.45 0.48 0.62
N ALA A 248 -18.01 -0.42 1.44
CA ALA A 248 -17.73 -1.85 1.31
C ALA A 248 -18.16 -2.41 -0.05
N LEU A 249 -19.31 -1.97 -0.58
CA LEU A 249 -19.77 -2.35 -1.92
C LEU A 249 -18.85 -1.79 -3.01
N GLU A 250 -18.41 -0.55 -2.88
CA GLU A 250 -17.49 0.06 -3.84
C GLU A 250 -16.16 -0.68 -3.87
N TYR A 251 -15.58 -0.99 -2.71
CA TYR A 251 -14.34 -1.76 -2.62
C TYR A 251 -14.48 -3.19 -3.17
N ALA A 252 -15.58 -3.86 -2.89
CA ALA A 252 -15.85 -5.20 -3.45
C ALA A 252 -15.97 -5.22 -4.99
N VAL A 253 -16.16 -4.06 -5.62
CA VAL A 253 -16.17 -3.92 -7.09
C VAL A 253 -14.76 -3.67 -7.63
N TRP A 254 -13.88 -3.05 -6.83
CA TRP A 254 -12.52 -2.69 -7.25
C TRP A 254 -11.47 -3.77 -6.93
N PHE A 255 -11.69 -4.59 -5.91
CA PHE A 255 -10.80 -5.62 -5.39
C PHE A 255 -11.49 -6.98 -5.32
#